data_de14d6c8f74ca8780636ecb0b8d28345
#
_entry.id   de14d6c8f74ca8780636ecb0b8d28345
#
_cell.length_a   1.000
_cell.length_b   1.000
_cell.length_c   1.000
_cell.angle_alpha   90.00
_cell.angle_beta   90.00
_cell.angle_gamma   90.00
#
_symmetry.space_group_name_H-M   'P 1'
#
loop_
_entity.id
_entity.type
_entity.pdbx_description
1 polymer ?
#
loop_
_entity_poly.entity_id
_entity_poly.type
_entity_poly.pdbx_seq_one_letter_code
_entity_poly.pdbx_strand_id
1 'polypeptide(L)'
;MVGEIHAESWKAAYAGFFSPEFFAEAVRRRRHKWHDVLAEGKDTAMLAALDGRPLAYSYFGSSPARPESAEIFGFYGHPDGWGSGIAGALMTASLQRMHEDGFSGVHLWTLRDTPQSRRFYAKSGFTESGAVRGHDFGDGNPIEQVEYELALR
;
A
#
# COMPACT_ATOMS: atom_id res chain seq x y z
N MET A 1 -3.50 4.59 14.92
CA MET A 1 -2.34 5.13 14.17
C MET A 1 -2.28 4.60 12.74
N VAL A 2 -1.97 3.32 12.53
CA VAL A 2 -1.98 2.74 11.17
C VAL A 2 -3.37 2.80 10.56
N GLY A 3 -4.39 2.48 11.34
CA GLY A 3 -5.78 2.54 10.88
C GLY A 3 -6.21 3.94 10.45
N GLU A 4 -5.76 4.98 11.15
CA GLU A 4 -6.05 6.36 10.78
C GLU A 4 -5.37 6.72 9.45
N ILE A 5 -4.10 6.39 9.29
CA ILE A 5 -3.37 6.64 8.05
C ILE A 5 -4.06 5.94 6.88
N HIS A 6 -4.42 4.68 7.06
CA HIS A 6 -5.11 3.88 6.04
C HIS A 6 -6.47 4.50 5.67
N ALA A 7 -7.28 4.84 6.67
CA ALA A 7 -8.60 5.43 6.46
C ALA A 7 -8.51 6.79 5.75
N GLU A 8 -7.65 7.69 6.23
CA GLU A 8 -7.54 9.03 5.65
C GLU A 8 -6.91 9.03 4.27
N SER A 9 -5.88 8.18 4.02
CA SER A 9 -5.29 8.07 2.69
C SER A 9 -6.27 7.45 1.70
N TRP A 10 -7.01 6.43 2.12
CA TRP A 10 -8.00 5.77 1.29
C TRP A 10 -9.14 6.70 0.92
N LYS A 11 -9.60 7.49 1.91
CA LYS A 11 -10.62 8.52 1.73
C LYS A 11 -10.18 9.57 0.70
N ALA A 12 -8.94 10.04 0.79
CA ALA A 12 -8.41 11.05 -0.12
C ALA A 12 -8.20 10.52 -1.55
N ALA A 13 -7.75 9.26 -1.68
CA ALA A 13 -7.36 8.70 -2.97
C ALA A 13 -8.51 8.07 -3.74
N TYR A 14 -9.50 7.49 -3.06
CA TYR A 14 -10.46 6.58 -3.68
C TYR A 14 -11.92 7.04 -3.62
N ALA A 15 -12.21 8.24 -3.14
CA ALA A 15 -13.58 8.74 -2.96
C ALA A 15 -14.43 8.65 -4.24
N GLY A 16 -13.84 8.84 -5.41
CA GLY A 16 -14.56 8.83 -6.68
C GLY A 16 -14.82 7.45 -7.28
N PHE A 17 -14.32 6.37 -6.67
CA PHE A 17 -14.40 5.01 -7.23
C PHE A 17 -15.58 4.18 -6.72
N PHE A 18 -16.26 4.62 -5.66
CA PHE A 18 -17.27 3.81 -4.97
C PHE A 18 -18.53 4.65 -4.70
N SER A 19 -19.64 3.95 -4.42
CA SER A 19 -20.87 4.64 -3.95
C SER A 19 -20.59 5.29 -2.59
N PRO A 20 -21.28 6.41 -2.24
CA PRO A 20 -21.04 7.09 -0.96
C PRO A 20 -21.24 6.19 0.27
N GLU A 21 -22.27 5.33 0.26
CA GLU A 21 -22.55 4.43 1.39
C GLU A 21 -21.46 3.37 1.55
N PHE A 22 -21.08 2.72 0.45
CA PHE A 22 -20.00 1.72 0.49
C PHE A 22 -18.69 2.37 0.88
N PHE A 23 -18.39 3.54 0.36
CA PHE A 23 -17.16 4.26 0.66
C PHE A 23 -17.04 4.60 2.14
N ALA A 24 -18.11 5.12 2.76
CA ALA A 24 -18.12 5.45 4.17
C ALA A 24 -17.87 4.22 5.05
N GLU A 25 -18.49 3.09 4.72
CA GLU A 25 -18.28 1.83 5.46
C GLU A 25 -16.86 1.31 5.26
N ALA A 26 -16.33 1.38 4.04
CA ALA A 26 -14.98 0.92 3.75
C ALA A 26 -13.92 1.74 4.49
N VAL A 27 -14.10 3.05 4.59
CA VAL A 27 -13.21 3.94 5.36
C VAL A 27 -13.24 3.56 6.84
N ARG A 28 -14.43 3.35 7.39
CA ARG A 28 -14.59 2.97 8.80
C ARG A 28 -13.91 1.63 9.10
N ARG A 29 -14.09 0.62 8.25
CA ARG A 29 -13.44 -0.68 8.42
C ARG A 29 -11.93 -0.56 8.40
N ARG A 30 -11.35 0.27 7.52
CA ARG A 30 -9.91 0.48 7.44
C ARG A 30 -9.34 1.17 8.66
N ARG A 31 -10.13 2.04 9.30
CA ARG A 31 -9.71 2.69 10.54
C ARG A 31 -9.58 1.69 11.70
N HIS A 32 -10.42 0.66 11.74
CA HIS A 32 -10.55 -0.21 12.91
C HIS A 32 -9.94 -1.60 12.78
N LYS A 33 -9.69 -2.10 11.57
CA LYS A 33 -9.22 -3.48 11.35
C LYS A 33 -7.82 -3.77 11.85
N TRP A 34 -6.98 -2.76 11.98
CA TRP A 34 -5.54 -2.94 12.16
C TRP A 34 -5.13 -3.49 13.52
N HIS A 35 -5.97 -3.35 14.52
CA HIS A 35 -5.69 -3.96 15.81
C HIS A 35 -5.48 -5.48 15.67
N ASP A 36 -6.40 -6.16 15.03
CA ASP A 36 -6.32 -7.62 14.84
C ASP A 36 -5.22 -8.01 13.86
N VAL A 37 -5.08 -7.26 12.76
CA VAL A 37 -4.05 -7.54 11.75
C VAL A 37 -2.64 -7.46 12.35
N LEU A 38 -2.36 -6.43 13.15
CA LEU A 38 -1.05 -6.27 13.78
C LEU A 38 -0.83 -7.29 14.90
N ALA A 39 -1.87 -7.69 15.61
CA ALA A 39 -1.79 -8.68 16.66
C ALA A 39 -1.40 -10.07 16.11
N GLU A 40 -1.78 -10.42 14.88
CA GLU A 40 -1.36 -11.66 14.24
C GLU A 40 0.15 -11.76 14.04
N GLY A 41 0.82 -10.63 13.77
CA GLY A 41 2.28 -10.58 13.59
C GLY A 41 2.81 -11.33 12.38
N LYS A 42 1.96 -11.67 11.41
CA LYS A 42 2.31 -12.49 10.25
C LYS A 42 3.23 -11.77 9.27
N ASP A 43 2.94 -10.50 9.01
CA ASP A 43 3.65 -9.67 8.05
C ASP A 43 4.30 -8.47 8.73
N THR A 44 5.11 -7.73 8.00
CA THR A 44 5.85 -6.58 8.51
C THR A 44 5.08 -5.28 8.25
N ALA A 45 4.92 -4.47 9.29
CA ALA A 45 4.41 -3.11 9.18
C ALA A 45 5.51 -2.12 9.54
N MET A 46 5.69 -1.10 8.70
CA MET A 46 6.65 -0.01 8.95
C MET A 46 5.92 1.33 8.92
N LEU A 47 6.31 2.21 9.81
CA LEU A 47 5.75 3.55 9.90
C LEU A 47 6.82 4.58 9.63
N ALA A 48 6.44 5.67 8.97
CA ALA A 48 7.28 6.85 8.84
C ALA A 48 6.60 8.03 9.52
N ALA A 49 7.37 8.76 10.32
CA ALA A 49 6.88 9.89 11.08
C ALA A 49 7.54 11.19 10.62
N LEU A 50 6.77 12.28 10.67
CA LEU A 50 7.26 13.64 10.44
C LEU A 50 6.99 14.43 11.72
N ASP A 51 8.06 14.97 12.31
CA ASP A 51 7.99 15.70 13.59
C ASP A 51 7.26 14.89 14.69
N GLY A 52 7.57 13.58 14.75
CA GLY A 52 7.00 12.68 15.75
C GLY A 52 5.60 12.19 15.45
N ARG A 53 4.96 12.66 14.37
CA ARG A 53 3.62 12.24 13.96
C ARG A 53 3.72 11.20 12.84
N PRO A 54 3.24 9.95 13.03
CA PRO A 54 3.22 8.96 11.96
C PRO A 54 2.26 9.38 10.84
N LEU A 55 2.76 9.49 9.63
CA LEU A 55 2.00 9.96 8.48
C LEU A 55 2.05 9.04 7.27
N ALA A 56 2.81 7.95 7.34
CA ALA A 56 2.83 6.97 6.27
C ALA A 56 3.09 5.58 6.85
N TYR A 57 2.58 4.55 6.17
CA TYR A 57 2.91 3.17 6.54
C TYR A 57 3.06 2.29 5.31
N SER A 58 3.86 1.25 5.45
CA SER A 58 3.92 0.14 4.51
C SER A 58 3.60 -1.16 5.25
N TYR A 59 2.95 -2.08 4.55
CA TYR A 59 2.60 -3.39 5.07
C TYR A 59 2.95 -4.42 4.02
N PHE A 60 3.85 -5.34 4.34
CA PHE A 60 4.38 -6.28 3.36
C PHE A 60 4.78 -7.60 4.00
N GLY A 61 4.94 -8.61 3.18
CA GLY A 61 5.36 -9.93 3.61
C GLY A 61 5.60 -10.84 2.41
N SER A 62 5.66 -12.15 2.64
CA SER A 62 5.81 -13.12 1.57
C SER A 62 4.62 -13.06 0.62
N SER A 63 4.90 -13.06 -0.68
CA SER A 63 3.84 -13.10 -1.68
C SER A 63 3.18 -14.48 -1.71
N PRO A 64 1.85 -14.58 -1.62
CA PRO A 64 1.16 -15.85 -1.78
C PRO A 64 1.35 -16.47 -3.17
N ALA A 65 1.56 -15.62 -4.20
CA ALA A 65 1.72 -16.06 -5.58
C ALA A 65 3.17 -16.40 -5.93
N ARG A 66 4.15 -15.80 -5.25
CA ARG A 66 5.59 -15.92 -5.56
C ARG A 66 6.38 -16.02 -4.27
N PRO A 67 6.65 -17.24 -3.74
CA PRO A 67 7.25 -17.42 -2.41
C PRO A 67 8.61 -16.74 -2.20
N GLU A 68 9.41 -16.59 -3.25
CA GLU A 68 10.73 -15.92 -3.19
C GLU A 68 10.63 -14.39 -3.23
N SER A 69 9.43 -13.86 -3.53
CA SER A 69 9.18 -12.42 -3.61
C SER A 69 8.37 -11.94 -2.42
N ALA A 70 8.59 -10.68 -2.04
CA ALA A 70 7.70 -9.98 -1.15
C ALA A 70 6.53 -9.39 -1.95
N GLU A 71 5.43 -9.15 -1.27
CA GLU A 71 4.34 -8.36 -1.80
C GLU A 71 4.06 -7.20 -0.83
N ILE A 72 3.93 -6.00 -1.38
CA ILE A 72 3.43 -4.85 -0.62
C ILE A 72 1.92 -4.90 -0.69
N PHE A 73 1.30 -5.24 0.43
CA PHE A 73 -0.16 -5.32 0.54
C PHE A 73 -0.81 -3.96 0.78
N GLY A 74 -0.05 -3.04 1.39
CA GLY A 74 -0.53 -1.68 1.65
C GLY A 74 0.64 -0.71 1.73
N PHE A 75 0.49 0.43 1.08
CA PHE A 75 1.44 1.53 1.14
C PHE A 75 0.66 2.82 1.03
N TYR A 76 0.55 3.55 2.14
CA TYR A 76 -0.35 4.70 2.22
C TYR A 76 0.30 5.85 2.96
N GLY A 77 0.02 7.07 2.48
CA GLY A 77 0.42 8.30 3.14
C GLY A 77 -0.79 9.13 3.54
N HIS A 78 -0.82 9.57 4.79
CA HIS A 78 -1.81 10.53 5.24
C HIS A 78 -1.64 11.83 4.45
N PRO A 79 -2.74 12.50 4.04
CA PRO A 79 -2.64 13.73 3.26
C PRO A 79 -1.74 14.81 3.87
N ASP A 80 -1.66 14.87 5.20
CA ASP A 80 -0.81 15.84 5.91
C ASP A 80 0.69 15.64 5.67
N GLY A 81 1.09 14.47 5.19
CA GLY A 81 2.48 14.16 4.84
C GLY A 81 2.80 14.28 3.35
N TRP A 82 1.82 14.56 2.52
CA TRP A 82 2.03 14.63 1.07
C TRP A 82 2.99 15.77 0.71
N GLY A 83 3.90 15.49 -0.21
CA GLY A 83 4.90 16.47 -0.65
C GLY A 83 6.08 16.65 0.29
N SER A 84 6.11 15.94 1.43
CA SER A 84 7.20 16.06 2.42
C SER A 84 8.40 15.17 2.13
N GLY A 85 8.28 14.21 1.20
CA GLY A 85 9.33 13.22 0.93
C GLY A 85 9.28 11.99 1.84
N ILE A 86 8.35 11.96 2.79
CA ILE A 86 8.26 10.87 3.77
C ILE A 86 7.93 9.52 3.11
N ALA A 87 7.09 9.53 2.07
CA ALA A 87 6.74 8.30 1.36
C ALA A 87 7.94 7.68 0.65
N GLY A 88 8.78 8.49 0.02
CA GLY A 88 10.01 8.01 -0.61
C GLY A 88 10.98 7.43 0.39
N ALA A 89 11.15 8.08 1.54
CA ALA A 89 11.99 7.57 2.62
C ALA A 89 11.47 6.23 3.15
N LEU A 90 10.15 6.11 3.32
CA LEU A 90 9.53 4.87 3.77
C LEU A 90 9.72 3.75 2.74
N MET A 91 9.57 4.05 1.46
CA MET A 91 9.78 3.05 0.40
C MET A 91 11.23 2.54 0.42
N THR A 92 12.20 3.43 0.51
CA THR A 92 13.62 3.04 0.60
C THR A 92 13.88 2.12 1.79
N ALA A 93 13.37 2.47 2.97
CA ALA A 93 13.52 1.65 4.17
C ALA A 93 12.81 0.30 4.04
N SER A 94 11.62 0.29 3.44
CA SER A 94 10.85 -0.95 3.23
C SER A 94 11.58 -1.91 2.27
N LEU A 95 12.11 -1.40 1.17
CA LEU A 95 12.87 -2.21 0.21
C LEU A 95 14.14 -2.77 0.83
N GLN A 96 14.83 -1.98 1.65
CA GLN A 96 16.01 -2.46 2.37
C GLN A 96 15.65 -3.58 3.33
N ARG A 97 14.55 -3.44 4.07
CA ARG A 97 14.10 -4.49 5.00
C ARG A 97 13.73 -5.78 4.26
N MET A 98 13.05 -5.68 3.12
CA MET A 98 12.72 -6.86 2.31
C MET A 98 13.99 -7.56 1.82
N HIS A 99 15.00 -6.79 1.39
CA HIS A 99 16.28 -7.35 0.97
C HIS A 99 17.00 -8.06 2.13
N GLU A 100 17.00 -7.46 3.31
CA GLU A 100 17.58 -8.05 4.53
C GLU A 100 16.84 -9.34 4.93
N ASP A 101 15.53 -9.40 4.70
CA ASP A 101 14.71 -10.57 4.99
C ASP A 101 14.90 -11.69 3.95
N GLY A 102 15.72 -11.48 2.92
CA GLY A 102 16.09 -12.50 1.94
C GLY A 102 15.25 -12.58 0.70
N PHE A 103 14.33 -11.64 0.49
CA PHE A 103 13.51 -11.63 -0.73
C PHE A 103 14.33 -11.20 -1.95
N SER A 104 14.11 -11.87 -3.08
CA SER A 104 14.80 -11.57 -4.34
C SER A 104 14.11 -10.48 -5.17
N GLY A 105 12.85 -10.23 -4.90
CA GLY A 105 12.05 -9.23 -5.58
C GLY A 105 10.84 -8.82 -4.76
N VAL A 106 10.13 -7.84 -5.28
CA VAL A 106 8.89 -7.34 -4.65
C VAL A 106 7.91 -6.97 -5.76
N HIS A 107 6.63 -7.24 -5.52
CA HIS A 107 5.58 -6.77 -6.41
C HIS A 107 4.43 -6.18 -5.61
N LEU A 108 3.58 -5.45 -6.29
CA LEU A 108 2.39 -4.84 -5.70
C LEU A 108 1.31 -4.65 -6.77
N TRP A 109 0.09 -4.48 -6.31
CA TRP A 109 -1.04 -4.15 -7.16
C TRP A 109 -1.56 -2.77 -6.78
N THR A 110 -1.81 -1.93 -7.78
CA THR A 110 -2.39 -0.60 -7.57
C THR A 110 -3.52 -0.37 -8.58
N LEU A 111 -4.45 0.51 -8.24
CA LEU A 111 -5.56 0.83 -9.13
C LEU A 111 -5.03 1.44 -10.44
N ARG A 112 -5.55 0.95 -11.55
CA ARG A 112 -5.15 1.41 -12.89
C ARG A 112 -5.36 2.91 -13.07
N ASP A 113 -6.45 3.45 -12.52
CA ASP A 113 -6.86 4.84 -12.71
C ASP A 113 -6.37 5.77 -11.59
N THR A 114 -5.29 5.42 -10.91
CA THR A 114 -4.63 6.28 -9.90
C THR A 114 -3.26 6.73 -10.41
N PRO A 115 -3.18 7.75 -11.27
CA PRO A 115 -1.92 8.16 -11.88
C PRO A 115 -0.87 8.61 -10.86
N GLN A 116 -1.29 9.19 -9.73
CA GLN A 116 -0.38 9.61 -8.67
C GLN A 116 0.37 8.42 -8.07
N SER A 117 -0.34 7.34 -7.73
CA SER A 117 0.26 6.12 -7.20
C SER A 117 1.20 5.48 -8.22
N ARG A 118 0.77 5.40 -9.47
CA ARG A 118 1.57 4.82 -10.54
C ARG A 118 2.86 5.58 -10.76
N ARG A 119 2.81 6.92 -10.73
CA ARG A 119 4.01 7.76 -10.84
C ARG A 119 4.95 7.53 -9.65
N PHE A 120 4.39 7.40 -8.46
CA PHE A 120 5.19 7.15 -7.27
C PHE A 120 5.96 5.84 -7.37
N TYR A 121 5.31 4.76 -7.78
CA TYR A 121 5.98 3.47 -7.92
C TYR A 121 7.01 3.47 -9.04
N ALA A 122 6.71 4.07 -10.19
CA ALA A 122 7.66 4.21 -11.27
C ALA A 122 8.90 5.01 -10.84
N LYS A 123 8.69 6.10 -10.12
CA LYS A 123 9.79 6.93 -9.59
C LYS A 123 10.62 6.19 -8.54
N SER A 124 10.02 5.25 -7.83
CA SER A 124 10.70 4.40 -6.84
C SER A 124 11.51 3.26 -7.48
N GLY A 125 11.47 3.13 -8.80
CA GLY A 125 12.23 2.13 -9.55
C GLY A 125 11.42 0.92 -9.99
N PHE A 126 10.14 0.85 -9.66
CA PHE A 126 9.27 -0.24 -10.10
C PHE A 126 8.92 -0.09 -11.58
N THR A 127 8.69 -1.23 -12.23
CA THR A 127 8.19 -1.29 -13.61
C THR A 127 6.89 -2.07 -13.67
N GLU A 128 6.02 -1.71 -14.61
CA GLU A 128 4.81 -2.49 -14.85
C GLU A 128 5.16 -3.85 -15.41
N SER A 129 4.58 -4.91 -14.83
CA SER A 129 4.78 -6.27 -15.36
C SER A 129 3.91 -6.56 -16.58
N GLY A 130 2.88 -5.76 -16.81
CA GLY A 130 1.88 -6.00 -17.84
C GLY A 130 0.68 -6.80 -17.34
N ALA A 131 0.73 -7.35 -16.13
CA ALA A 131 -0.39 -8.07 -15.56
C ALA A 131 -1.48 -7.11 -15.08
N VAL A 132 -2.73 -7.47 -15.34
CA VAL A 132 -3.91 -6.71 -14.95
C VAL A 132 -4.89 -7.68 -14.30
N ARG A 133 -5.57 -7.22 -13.25
CA ARG A 133 -6.62 -8.02 -12.62
C ARG A 133 -7.80 -7.11 -12.20
N GLY A 134 -9.00 -7.70 -12.10
CA GLY A 134 -10.12 -7.05 -11.44
C GLY A 134 -10.09 -7.41 -9.96
N HIS A 135 -10.24 -6.43 -9.09
CA HIS A 135 -10.29 -6.65 -7.65
C HIS A 135 -11.61 -6.11 -7.09
N ASP A 136 -12.36 -6.98 -6.42
CA ASP A 136 -13.60 -6.62 -5.76
C ASP A 136 -13.28 -6.18 -4.32
N PHE A 137 -13.57 -4.92 -4.01
CA PHE A 137 -13.35 -4.36 -2.68
C PHE A 137 -14.51 -4.65 -1.71
N GLY A 138 -15.50 -5.45 -2.15
CA GLY A 138 -16.62 -5.88 -1.31
C GLY A 138 -17.99 -5.37 -1.76
N ASP A 139 -18.06 -4.62 -2.87
CA ASP A 139 -19.30 -4.08 -3.42
C ASP A 139 -19.82 -4.82 -4.65
N GLY A 140 -19.13 -5.90 -5.06
CA GLY A 140 -19.50 -6.67 -6.24
C GLY A 140 -19.12 -6.03 -7.57
N ASN A 141 -18.40 -4.91 -7.55
CA ASN A 141 -17.96 -4.19 -8.75
C ASN A 141 -16.44 -4.19 -8.84
N PRO A 142 -15.81 -5.16 -9.55
CA PRO A 142 -14.36 -5.22 -9.65
C PRO A 142 -13.77 -3.96 -10.29
N ILE A 143 -12.68 -3.46 -9.70
CA ILE A 143 -11.93 -2.34 -10.25
C ILE A 143 -10.59 -2.87 -10.74
N GLU A 144 -10.16 -2.41 -11.93
CA GLU A 144 -8.90 -2.87 -12.50
C GLU A 144 -7.70 -2.41 -11.71
N GLN A 145 -6.80 -3.36 -11.46
CA GLN A 145 -5.49 -3.12 -10.86
C GLN A 145 -4.40 -3.52 -11.85
N VAL A 146 -3.28 -2.83 -11.79
CA VAL A 146 -2.07 -3.14 -12.55
C VAL A 146 -0.96 -3.53 -11.58
N GLU A 147 -0.11 -4.45 -12.00
CA GLU A 147 1.01 -4.93 -11.19
C GLU A 147 2.29 -4.15 -11.50
N TYR A 148 2.99 -3.78 -10.44
CA TYR A 148 4.35 -3.24 -10.49
C TYR A 148 5.31 -4.20 -9.81
N GLU A 149 6.53 -4.31 -10.32
CA GLU A 149 7.54 -5.21 -9.78
C GLU A 149 8.92 -4.56 -9.77
N LEU A 150 9.78 -5.05 -8.86
CA LEU A 150 11.15 -4.57 -8.70
C LEU A 150 12.03 -5.72 -8.23
N ALA A 151 13.19 -5.90 -8.85
CA ALA A 151 14.20 -6.83 -8.36
C ALA A 151 14.95 -6.20 -7.18
N LEU A 152 15.14 -6.97 -6.11
CA LEU A 152 15.91 -6.56 -4.93
C LEU A 152 17.36 -7.05 -5.08
N ARG A 153 18.31 -6.13 -4.88
CA ARG A 153 19.74 -6.41 -5.05
C ARG A 153 20.54 -6.01 -3.84
#